data_5d9086587e297b5ed7a3a95786e21c6e
#
_entry.id   5d9086587e297b5ed7a3a95786e21c6e
#
_cell.length_a   1.000
_cell.length_b   1.000
_cell.length_c   1.000
_cell.angle_alpha   90.00
_cell.angle_beta   90.00
_cell.angle_gamma   90.00
#
_symmetry.space_group_name_H-M   'P 1'
#
loop_
_entity.id
_entity.type
_entity.pdbx_description
1 polymer ?
#
loop_
_entity_poly.entity_id
_entity_poly.type
_entity_poly.pdbx_seq_one_letter_code
_entity_poly.pdbx_strand_id
1 'polypeptide(L)'
;MVSSMLLSFFRRHSKILMAENQYTEDSIRSLDWKEHIRMRPGMYIGKLGDGTAHDDGIYILLKEVVDNCIDEYVMGHGKNIEVSVRGKKVTVRDYGRGIPLGKVIDCVSKINTGGKYDSKAFKKSIGLNGVGTKAVNALSDYFRVQSVRDGQTKVVEFQQGEVTLEEAIQETSVRKGTRVSFIPDEAIFHNFRYVNEYVVKMMWHYAYLNTGLTMLYNGEKFHSENGLYDLLNNEIEEGTTHYPVIHLKGDDIEIAMTHMRNQYGESYHTFVNGQHTTMGGTHQAAFREAVVKTIREYYGKNYEASDIRQAINAAISIKVIEPIFESQTKTKLGSTDMGPDLPTVRTFVNDFVKSKLDNYLHKNPEVADAIQKKILLAERERKDLAGIKKLSRERAKKANLHNKKLRDCRVHYNDIKKERRLETTLFITEGDSASGSITKSRDVNTQAVFSLKGKPLNSYGLTKKIVYENEEFNLVQAALNIENGLEDLRYNNVVIATDADVDGMHIRLLLITFFLQFFPELIREGHLYILQTPLFRVRNKKETIYCYDQSEKISAMEKLKGKLEITRFKGLGEISPNEFKGFIGKDIRLEPVMIGKEQTIAEMLKFYMGKNTPDRQQFIIDNLRVEKGVE
;
A
#
# COMPACT_ATOMS: atom_id res chain seq x y z
N MET A 1 -14.41 -53.57 40.04
CA MET A 1 -14.58 -52.20 40.56
C MET A 1 -13.69 -51.14 39.90
N VAL A 2 -12.51 -51.46 39.41
CA VAL A 2 -11.61 -50.46 38.79
C VAL A 2 -12.10 -50.02 37.38
N SER A 3 -12.78 -50.92 36.65
CA SER A 3 -13.25 -50.60 35.28
C SER A 3 -14.45 -49.65 35.22
N SER A 4 -15.28 -49.59 36.26
CA SER A 4 -16.44 -48.68 36.30
C SER A 4 -16.05 -47.24 36.74
N MET A 5 -14.98 -47.12 37.51
CA MET A 5 -14.43 -45.80 37.91
C MET A 5 -13.70 -45.10 36.76
N LEU A 6 -12.97 -45.83 35.94
CA LEU A 6 -12.33 -45.29 34.74
C LEU A 6 -13.35 -44.81 33.68
N LEU A 7 -14.43 -45.55 33.49
CA LEU A 7 -15.51 -45.13 32.58
C LEU A 7 -16.28 -43.89 33.07
N SER A 8 -16.43 -43.72 34.37
CA SER A 8 -17.04 -42.49 34.96
C SER A 8 -16.12 -41.29 34.90
N PHE A 9 -14.81 -41.49 35.00
CA PHE A 9 -13.79 -40.44 34.90
C PHE A 9 -13.66 -39.96 33.44
N PHE A 10 -13.67 -40.86 32.45
CA PHE A 10 -13.69 -40.52 31.03
C PHE A 10 -15.02 -39.84 30.60
N ARG A 11 -16.16 -40.26 31.11
CA ARG A 11 -17.45 -39.58 30.85
C ARG A 11 -17.54 -38.20 31.49
N ARG A 12 -16.89 -37.96 32.64
CA ARG A 12 -16.83 -36.63 33.25
C ARG A 12 -15.85 -35.71 32.52
N HIS A 13 -14.71 -36.20 32.07
CA HIS A 13 -13.76 -35.42 31.25
C HIS A 13 -14.26 -35.16 29.83
N SER A 14 -14.99 -36.10 29.20
CA SER A 14 -15.66 -35.84 27.91
C SER A 14 -16.78 -34.81 28.03
N LYS A 15 -17.48 -34.74 29.17
CA LYS A 15 -18.48 -33.67 29.38
C LYS A 15 -17.87 -32.31 29.69
N ILE A 16 -16.62 -32.25 30.18
CA ILE A 16 -15.90 -30.98 30.39
C ILE A 16 -15.21 -30.50 29.10
N LEU A 17 -14.89 -31.42 28.15
CA LEU A 17 -14.31 -31.09 26.85
C LEU A 17 -15.36 -30.87 25.73
N MET A 18 -16.63 -31.19 25.99
CA MET A 18 -17.78 -30.84 25.18
C MET A 18 -18.69 -29.87 25.95
N ALA A 19 -18.12 -28.79 26.46
CA ALA A 19 -18.88 -27.56 26.51
C ALA A 19 -18.98 -27.09 25.05
N GLU A 20 -19.85 -27.76 24.29
CA GLU A 20 -20.39 -27.21 23.07
C GLU A 20 -20.75 -25.75 23.36
N ASN A 21 -20.15 -24.82 22.61
CA ASN A 21 -20.66 -23.49 22.50
C ASN A 21 -22.08 -23.64 21.90
N GLN A 22 -23.07 -23.95 22.74
CA GLN A 22 -24.45 -23.95 22.33
C GLN A 22 -24.76 -22.50 21.99
N TYR A 23 -24.94 -22.24 20.69
CA TYR A 23 -25.44 -20.97 20.21
C TYR A 23 -26.90 -20.86 20.68
N THR A 24 -27.10 -20.18 21.81
CA THR A 24 -28.40 -19.95 22.45
C THR A 24 -28.78 -18.48 22.34
N GLU A 25 -30.01 -18.14 22.65
CA GLU A 25 -30.49 -16.75 22.69
C GLU A 25 -29.60 -15.87 23.57
N ASP A 26 -29.04 -16.40 24.67
CA ASP A 26 -28.11 -15.70 25.58
C ASP A 26 -26.74 -15.43 24.93
N SER A 27 -26.42 -16.07 23.81
CA SER A 27 -25.21 -15.81 23.03
C SER A 27 -25.32 -14.55 22.17
N ILE A 28 -26.54 -14.01 21.99
CA ILE A 28 -26.81 -12.82 21.19
C ILE A 28 -26.74 -11.61 22.10
N ARG A 29 -25.72 -10.77 21.89
CA ARG A 29 -25.55 -9.51 22.63
C ARG A 29 -25.61 -8.33 21.67
N SER A 30 -26.37 -7.30 22.04
CA SER A 30 -26.25 -5.99 21.40
C SER A 30 -25.09 -5.24 22.02
N LEU A 31 -24.16 -4.79 21.21
CA LEU A 31 -23.02 -4.00 21.64
C LEU A 31 -23.36 -2.51 21.54
N ASP A 32 -22.91 -1.73 22.52
CA ASP A 32 -22.86 -0.28 22.38
C ASP A 32 -21.85 0.12 21.28
N TRP A 33 -22.03 1.30 20.68
CA TRP A 33 -21.20 1.76 19.57
C TRP A 33 -19.68 1.76 19.89
N LYS A 34 -19.29 2.16 21.13
CA LYS A 34 -17.89 2.16 21.59
C LYS A 34 -17.35 0.74 21.70
N GLU A 35 -18.11 -0.14 22.33
CA GLU A 35 -17.74 -1.55 22.49
C GLU A 35 -17.57 -2.21 21.10
N HIS A 36 -18.48 -1.93 20.17
CA HIS A 36 -18.40 -2.47 18.83
C HIS A 36 -17.15 -1.97 18.09
N ILE A 37 -16.84 -0.66 18.15
CA ILE A 37 -15.64 -0.09 17.54
C ILE A 37 -14.38 -0.70 18.15
N ARG A 38 -14.30 -0.82 19.47
CA ARG A 38 -13.15 -1.38 20.17
C ARG A 38 -12.98 -2.88 19.94
N MET A 39 -14.08 -3.62 19.79
CA MET A 39 -14.06 -5.06 19.49
C MET A 39 -13.73 -5.36 18.02
N ARG A 40 -14.11 -4.48 17.10
CA ARG A 40 -13.93 -4.65 15.65
C ARG A 40 -13.30 -3.41 15.00
N PRO A 41 -12.14 -2.93 15.49
CA PRO A 41 -11.52 -1.69 15.01
C PRO A 41 -11.21 -1.75 13.51
N GLY A 42 -10.86 -2.91 12.98
CA GLY A 42 -10.57 -3.10 11.57
C GLY A 42 -11.71 -2.72 10.60
N MET A 43 -12.97 -2.75 11.06
CA MET A 43 -14.11 -2.30 10.25
C MET A 43 -14.13 -0.77 10.04
N TYR A 44 -13.50 -0.01 10.94
CA TYR A 44 -13.52 1.46 10.96
C TYR A 44 -12.23 2.08 10.46
N ILE A 45 -11.09 1.49 10.80
CA ILE A 45 -9.76 2.03 10.54
C ILE A 45 -8.85 1.08 9.73
N GLY A 46 -9.39 -0.05 9.26
CA GLY A 46 -8.61 -1.04 8.51
C GLY A 46 -7.58 -1.77 9.38
N LYS A 47 -6.37 -1.93 8.88
CA LYS A 47 -5.28 -2.63 9.56
C LYS A 47 -4.86 -1.87 10.83
N LEU A 48 -4.70 -2.56 11.96
CA LEU A 48 -4.24 -1.93 13.21
C LEU A 48 -2.79 -1.46 13.09
N GLY A 49 -1.86 -2.39 12.94
CA GLY A 49 -0.43 -2.14 12.81
C GLY A 49 0.22 -1.50 14.04
N ASP A 50 1.53 -1.28 13.95
CA ASP A 50 2.37 -0.63 14.97
C ASP A 50 2.94 0.73 14.53
N GLY A 51 2.52 1.22 13.35
CA GLY A 51 2.97 2.48 12.74
C GLY A 51 4.16 2.32 11.80
N THR A 52 4.66 1.11 11.58
CA THR A 52 5.74 0.86 10.60
C THR A 52 5.27 0.90 9.16
N ALA A 53 3.97 0.75 8.91
CA ALA A 53 3.37 0.90 7.59
C ALA A 53 2.49 2.16 7.52
N HIS A 54 2.50 2.82 6.37
CA HIS A 54 1.79 4.09 6.14
C HIS A 54 0.25 3.96 6.19
N ASP A 55 -0.28 2.75 6.07
CA ASP A 55 -1.70 2.39 6.12
C ASP A 55 -2.15 1.84 7.48
N ASP A 56 -1.27 1.86 8.49
CA ASP A 56 -1.62 1.42 9.84
C ASP A 56 -2.66 2.35 10.49
N GLY A 57 -3.52 1.77 11.30
CA GLY A 57 -4.70 2.44 11.87
C GLY A 57 -4.42 3.74 12.60
N ILE A 58 -3.25 3.89 13.23
CA ILE A 58 -2.88 5.16 13.90
C ILE A 58 -2.83 6.35 12.92
N TYR A 59 -2.43 6.12 11.65
CA TYR A 59 -2.45 7.17 10.63
C TYR A 59 -3.87 7.44 10.14
N ILE A 60 -4.75 6.43 10.15
CA ILE A 60 -6.17 6.63 9.84
C ILE A 60 -6.84 7.47 10.93
N LEU A 61 -6.51 7.25 12.23
CA LEU A 61 -7.00 8.10 13.31
C LEU A 61 -6.58 9.57 13.13
N LEU A 62 -5.29 9.82 12.82
CA LEU A 62 -4.81 11.17 12.51
C LEU A 62 -5.57 11.77 11.33
N LYS A 63 -5.73 10.99 10.26
CA LYS A 63 -6.39 11.39 9.03
C LYS A 63 -7.84 11.80 9.26
N GLU A 64 -8.62 11.02 10.00
CA GLU A 64 -10.03 11.32 10.30
C GLU A 64 -10.21 12.67 11.05
N VAL A 65 -9.25 13.06 11.88
CA VAL A 65 -9.28 14.36 12.55
C VAL A 65 -8.89 15.48 11.59
N VAL A 66 -7.84 15.28 10.77
CA VAL A 66 -7.41 16.28 9.78
C VAL A 66 -8.48 16.48 8.70
N ASP A 67 -9.12 15.41 8.22
CA ASP A 67 -10.19 15.48 7.21
C ASP A 67 -11.34 16.39 7.65
N ASN A 68 -11.69 16.41 8.93
CA ASN A 68 -12.71 17.33 9.42
C ASN A 68 -12.26 18.80 9.39
N CYS A 69 -10.97 19.06 9.60
CA CYS A 69 -10.40 20.40 9.46
C CYS A 69 -10.37 20.84 7.99
N ILE A 70 -10.07 19.90 7.07
CA ILE A 70 -10.11 20.14 5.62
C ILE A 70 -11.51 20.47 5.15
N ASP A 71 -12.54 19.78 5.67
CA ASP A 71 -13.93 20.09 5.32
C ASP A 71 -14.31 21.54 5.68
N GLU A 72 -13.84 22.08 6.80
CA GLU A 72 -14.05 23.50 7.16
C GLU A 72 -13.34 24.42 6.16
N TYR A 73 -12.12 24.10 5.74
CA TYR A 73 -11.40 24.85 4.72
C TYR A 73 -12.13 24.85 3.37
N VAL A 74 -12.58 23.68 2.90
CA VAL A 74 -13.32 23.53 1.63
C VAL A 74 -14.61 24.34 1.64
N MET A 75 -15.22 24.52 2.82
CA MET A 75 -16.38 25.39 3.01
C MET A 75 -16.02 26.90 3.12
N GLY A 76 -14.76 27.26 2.93
CA GLY A 76 -14.30 28.64 2.97
C GLY A 76 -13.98 29.17 4.38
N HIS A 77 -13.87 28.29 5.38
CA HIS A 77 -13.59 28.67 6.75
C HIS A 77 -12.22 28.19 7.24
N GLY A 78 -11.37 29.15 7.61
CA GLY A 78 -9.98 28.89 8.04
C GLY A 78 -9.05 28.63 6.85
N LYS A 79 -7.80 29.03 7.00
CA LYS A 79 -6.75 28.84 5.98
C LYS A 79 -5.51 28.12 6.53
N ASN A 80 -5.52 27.86 7.84
CA ASN A 80 -4.42 27.20 8.53
C ASN A 80 -4.94 26.00 9.31
N ILE A 81 -4.21 24.89 9.26
CA ILE A 81 -4.43 23.71 10.10
C ILE A 81 -3.09 23.39 10.76
N GLU A 82 -3.10 23.27 12.08
CA GLU A 82 -1.93 22.91 12.87
C GLU A 82 -2.03 21.46 13.31
N VAL A 83 -0.99 20.70 13.06
CA VAL A 83 -0.84 19.30 13.46
C VAL A 83 0.42 19.18 14.30
N SER A 84 0.32 18.55 15.45
CA SER A 84 1.47 18.25 16.29
C SER A 84 1.43 16.79 16.74
N VAL A 85 2.52 16.07 16.53
CA VAL A 85 2.73 14.71 17.03
C VAL A 85 3.94 14.74 17.95
N ARG A 86 3.70 14.49 19.24
CA ARG A 86 4.73 14.44 20.27
C ARG A 86 4.67 13.10 21.00
N GLY A 87 5.61 12.22 20.68
CA GLY A 87 5.53 10.83 21.11
C GLY A 87 4.26 10.17 20.57
N LYS A 88 3.38 9.71 21.47
CA LYS A 88 2.09 9.08 21.12
C LYS A 88 0.92 10.05 21.04
N LYS A 89 1.10 11.30 21.51
CA LYS A 89 0.05 12.33 21.54
C LYS A 89 -0.02 13.08 20.23
N VAL A 90 -1.21 13.09 19.62
CA VAL A 90 -1.56 13.88 18.45
C VAL A 90 -2.42 15.07 18.89
N THR A 91 -2.18 16.22 18.31
CA THR A 91 -3.04 17.41 18.44
C THR A 91 -3.25 18.01 17.07
N VAL A 92 -4.49 18.24 16.68
CA VAL A 92 -4.89 18.90 15.43
C VAL A 92 -5.77 20.10 15.77
N ARG A 93 -5.53 21.23 15.13
CA ARG A 93 -6.29 22.45 15.30
C ARG A 93 -6.62 23.09 13.96
N ASP A 94 -7.89 23.39 13.74
CA ASP A 94 -8.35 24.28 12.68
C ASP A 94 -8.71 25.68 13.22
N TYR A 95 -8.98 26.58 12.30
CA TYR A 95 -9.45 27.94 12.55
C TYR A 95 -10.78 28.19 11.80
N GLY A 96 -11.57 27.12 11.68
CA GLY A 96 -12.90 27.12 11.06
C GLY A 96 -13.98 27.78 11.96
N ARG A 97 -15.21 27.32 11.78
CA ARG A 97 -16.37 27.86 12.53
C ARG A 97 -16.45 27.38 13.98
N GLY A 98 -15.82 26.25 14.29
CA GLY A 98 -16.00 25.51 15.53
C GLY A 98 -17.30 24.69 15.53
N ILE A 99 -17.30 23.58 16.27
CA ILE A 99 -18.48 22.74 16.49
C ILE A 99 -19.50 23.56 17.33
N PRO A 100 -20.82 23.52 17.02
CA PRO A 100 -21.82 24.13 17.88
C PRO A 100 -21.69 23.66 19.33
N LEU A 101 -21.54 24.59 20.29
CA LEU A 101 -21.10 24.27 21.65
C LEU A 101 -21.99 23.28 22.38
N GLY A 102 -23.31 23.37 22.19
CA GLY A 102 -24.30 22.44 22.77
C GLY A 102 -24.32 21.06 22.11
N LYS A 103 -23.51 20.84 21.01
CA LYS A 103 -23.46 19.58 20.25
C LYS A 103 -22.08 18.95 20.21
N VAL A 104 -21.12 19.48 20.95
CA VAL A 104 -19.74 18.99 20.95
C VAL A 104 -19.68 17.49 21.30
N ILE A 105 -20.35 17.08 22.40
CA ILE A 105 -20.39 15.68 22.82
C ILE A 105 -21.04 14.82 21.74
N ASP A 106 -22.23 15.19 21.26
CA ASP A 106 -22.96 14.43 20.25
C ASP A 106 -22.12 14.22 18.98
N CYS A 107 -21.41 15.27 18.54
CA CYS A 107 -20.58 15.21 17.32
C CYS A 107 -19.38 14.26 17.42
N VAL A 108 -18.84 14.01 18.61
CA VAL A 108 -17.65 13.18 18.78
C VAL A 108 -17.92 11.83 19.45
N SER A 109 -19.16 11.58 19.96
CA SER A 109 -19.49 10.36 20.68
C SER A 109 -20.77 9.65 20.22
N LYS A 110 -21.60 10.24 19.37
CA LYS A 110 -22.82 9.57 18.89
C LYS A 110 -22.68 9.20 17.41
N ILE A 111 -22.80 7.92 17.07
CA ILE A 111 -22.84 7.44 15.68
C ILE A 111 -24.03 8.09 14.96
N ASN A 112 -23.90 8.27 13.64
CA ASN A 112 -24.90 8.88 12.78
C ASN A 112 -25.28 10.31 13.21
N THR A 113 -24.38 11.03 13.86
CA THR A 113 -24.55 12.43 14.24
C THR A 113 -23.52 13.29 13.52
N GLY A 114 -23.97 14.28 12.79
CA GLY A 114 -23.10 15.22 12.08
C GLY A 114 -23.92 16.19 11.24
N GLY A 115 -23.39 17.38 10.96
CA GLY A 115 -24.02 18.39 10.12
C GLY A 115 -23.94 18.12 8.61
N LYS A 116 -23.40 16.97 8.21
CA LYS A 116 -23.09 16.66 6.80
C LYS A 116 -24.22 15.93 6.06
N TYR A 117 -25.24 15.44 6.79
CA TYR A 117 -26.34 14.65 6.21
C TYR A 117 -27.32 15.47 5.36
N ASP A 118 -27.62 16.71 5.76
CA ASP A 118 -28.70 17.52 5.15
C ASP A 118 -28.22 18.78 4.41
N SER A 119 -26.94 19.11 4.41
CA SER A 119 -26.50 20.37 3.84
C SER A 119 -26.05 20.23 2.39
N LYS A 120 -26.64 21.01 1.49
CA LYS A 120 -26.16 21.17 0.11
C LYS A 120 -24.69 21.58 0.04
N ALA A 121 -24.15 22.16 1.13
CA ALA A 121 -22.77 22.63 1.24
C ALA A 121 -21.74 21.50 1.42
N PHE A 122 -22.13 20.35 1.99
CA PHE A 122 -21.21 19.23 2.26
C PHE A 122 -21.24 18.10 1.21
N LYS A 123 -21.89 18.31 0.08
CA LYS A 123 -22.07 17.26 -0.95
C LYS A 123 -20.76 16.64 -1.45
N LYS A 124 -19.63 17.35 -1.36
CA LYS A 124 -18.29 16.92 -1.81
C LYS A 124 -17.30 16.78 -0.66
N SER A 125 -17.78 16.62 0.58
CA SER A 125 -16.92 16.48 1.76
C SER A 125 -16.23 15.11 1.80
N ILE A 126 -15.15 15.05 2.55
CA ILE A 126 -14.33 13.83 2.73
C ILE A 126 -15.01 12.85 3.68
N GLY A 127 -15.60 13.35 4.76
CA GLY A 127 -16.15 12.55 5.87
C GLY A 127 -17.66 12.38 5.82
N LEU A 128 -18.19 11.54 4.93
CA LEU A 128 -19.62 11.33 4.73
C LEU A 128 -20.29 10.44 5.79
N ASN A 129 -19.58 9.46 6.32
CA ASN A 129 -20.17 8.40 7.16
C ASN A 129 -20.45 8.81 8.61
N GLY A 130 -19.97 9.98 9.05
CA GLY A 130 -20.20 10.50 10.40
C GLY A 130 -19.66 9.63 11.56
N VAL A 131 -18.71 8.70 11.27
CA VAL A 131 -18.15 7.74 12.24
C VAL A 131 -16.69 7.99 12.58
N GLY A 132 -15.92 8.70 11.73
CA GLY A 132 -14.46 8.81 11.87
C GLY A 132 -14.02 9.35 13.22
N THR A 133 -14.46 10.54 13.63
CA THR A 133 -14.10 11.13 14.94
C THR A 133 -14.56 10.25 16.11
N LYS A 134 -15.67 9.51 15.99
CA LYS A 134 -16.14 8.58 17.00
C LYS A 134 -15.21 7.38 17.12
N ALA A 135 -14.67 6.89 15.99
CA ALA A 135 -13.66 5.85 16.01
C ALA A 135 -12.37 6.34 16.69
N VAL A 136 -11.93 7.58 16.39
CA VAL A 136 -10.77 8.17 17.10
C VAL A 136 -11.02 8.22 18.60
N ASN A 137 -12.19 8.70 19.03
CA ASN A 137 -12.56 8.80 20.44
C ASN A 137 -12.58 7.42 21.12
N ALA A 138 -13.31 6.45 20.55
CA ALA A 138 -13.44 5.11 21.13
C ALA A 138 -12.12 4.31 21.16
N LEU A 139 -11.20 4.57 20.22
CA LEU A 139 -9.91 3.87 20.10
C LEU A 139 -8.76 4.62 20.78
N SER A 140 -9.05 5.67 21.57
CA SER A 140 -8.06 6.46 22.29
C SER A 140 -8.19 6.28 23.80
N ASP A 141 -7.05 6.14 24.48
CA ASP A 141 -6.99 6.19 25.94
C ASP A 141 -7.21 7.61 26.49
N TYR A 142 -6.85 8.62 25.68
CA TYR A 142 -7.14 10.01 25.95
C TYR A 142 -7.67 10.69 24.68
N PHE A 143 -8.81 11.33 24.77
CA PHE A 143 -9.36 12.15 23.71
C PHE A 143 -9.93 13.45 24.30
N ARG A 144 -9.53 14.59 23.74
CA ARG A 144 -9.98 15.92 24.16
C ARG A 144 -10.41 16.71 22.95
N VAL A 145 -11.58 17.31 23.04
CA VAL A 145 -12.09 18.26 22.04
C VAL A 145 -12.34 19.60 22.70
N GLN A 146 -11.83 20.66 22.07
CA GLN A 146 -12.14 22.05 22.39
C GLN A 146 -12.75 22.70 21.16
N SER A 147 -13.96 23.21 21.31
CA SER A 147 -14.59 24.05 20.30
C SER A 147 -14.66 25.50 20.79
N VAL A 148 -14.26 26.41 19.92
CA VAL A 148 -14.31 27.87 20.16
C VAL A 148 -15.19 28.49 19.08
N ARG A 149 -16.28 29.12 19.49
CA ARG A 149 -17.26 29.73 18.61
C ARG A 149 -17.90 30.94 19.26
N ASP A 150 -18.07 32.01 18.51
CA ASP A 150 -18.79 33.22 18.92
C ASP A 150 -18.28 33.81 20.26
N GLY A 151 -16.95 33.79 20.51
CA GLY A 151 -16.35 34.27 21.73
C GLY A 151 -16.47 33.34 22.95
N GLN A 152 -17.04 32.16 22.76
CA GLN A 152 -17.21 31.15 23.81
C GLN A 152 -16.46 29.86 23.48
N THR A 153 -16.13 29.08 24.52
CA THR A 153 -15.47 27.79 24.40
C THR A 153 -16.18 26.70 25.19
N LYS A 154 -16.13 25.48 24.64
CA LYS A 154 -16.54 24.25 25.31
C LYS A 154 -15.39 23.25 25.21
N VAL A 155 -15.02 22.65 26.34
CA VAL A 155 -14.03 21.59 26.42
C VAL A 155 -14.68 20.33 26.96
N VAL A 156 -14.36 19.19 26.32
CA VAL A 156 -14.80 17.87 26.78
C VAL A 156 -13.63 16.90 26.63
N GLU A 157 -13.40 16.08 27.64
CA GLU A 157 -12.42 15.00 27.61
C GLU A 157 -13.10 13.64 27.73
N PHE A 158 -12.47 12.66 27.09
CA PHE A 158 -12.97 11.29 27.05
C PHE A 158 -11.80 10.31 27.27
N GLN A 159 -12.14 9.15 27.81
CA GLN A 159 -11.30 7.97 27.84
C GLN A 159 -12.07 6.81 27.23
N GLN A 160 -11.54 6.23 26.16
CA GLN A 160 -12.13 5.07 25.48
C GLN A 160 -13.61 5.27 25.07
N GLY A 161 -13.96 6.53 24.69
CA GLY A 161 -15.31 6.93 24.31
C GLY A 161 -16.23 7.35 25.47
N GLU A 162 -15.80 7.19 26.73
CA GLU A 162 -16.53 7.67 27.92
C GLU A 162 -16.12 9.09 28.27
N VAL A 163 -17.08 9.93 28.63
CA VAL A 163 -16.83 11.30 29.10
C VAL A 163 -16.17 11.25 30.48
N THR A 164 -14.98 11.84 30.59
CA THR A 164 -14.25 11.96 31.87
C THR A 164 -14.28 13.37 32.44
N LEU A 165 -14.38 14.39 31.56
CA LEU A 165 -14.50 15.80 31.95
C LEU A 165 -15.41 16.52 30.97
N GLU A 166 -16.32 17.31 31.51
CA GLU A 166 -17.14 18.26 30.75
C GLU A 166 -17.09 19.63 31.42
N GLU A 167 -16.42 20.60 30.78
CA GLU A 167 -16.41 21.97 31.26
C GLU A 167 -17.68 22.70 30.83
N ALA A 168 -18.16 23.60 31.67
CA ALA A 168 -19.23 24.51 31.27
C ALA A 168 -18.81 25.42 30.12
N ILE A 169 -19.76 25.93 29.33
CA ILE A 169 -19.48 26.92 28.31
C ILE A 169 -18.96 28.20 28.99
N GLN A 170 -17.81 28.70 28.55
CA GLN A 170 -17.11 29.84 29.12
C GLN A 170 -16.77 30.85 28.03
N GLU A 171 -16.68 32.14 28.38
CA GLU A 171 -16.13 33.15 27.50
C GLU A 171 -14.62 32.94 27.30
N THR A 172 -14.13 33.25 26.11
CA THR A 172 -12.72 33.08 25.77
C THR A 172 -12.24 34.09 24.74
N SER A 173 -10.99 34.51 24.87
CA SER A 173 -10.26 35.27 23.85
C SER A 173 -9.57 34.38 22.82
N VAL A 174 -9.62 33.06 22.97
CA VAL A 174 -9.03 32.11 22.04
C VAL A 174 -9.70 32.25 20.67
N ARG A 175 -8.89 32.26 19.61
CA ARG A 175 -9.37 32.33 18.23
C ARG A 175 -10.30 31.14 17.92
N LYS A 176 -11.41 31.43 17.21
CA LYS A 176 -12.41 30.42 16.80
C LYS A 176 -11.81 29.23 16.07
N GLY A 177 -12.48 28.07 16.13
CA GLY A 177 -12.10 26.83 15.49
C GLY A 177 -12.22 25.64 16.43
N THR A 178 -11.77 24.49 15.99
CA THR A 178 -11.77 23.23 16.76
C THR A 178 -10.36 22.76 17.01
N ARG A 179 -10.08 22.28 18.22
CA ARG A 179 -8.85 21.58 18.59
C ARG A 179 -9.21 20.21 19.11
N VAL A 180 -8.61 19.18 18.52
CA VAL A 180 -8.72 17.80 18.97
C VAL A 180 -7.33 17.32 19.38
N SER A 181 -7.23 16.69 20.55
CA SER A 181 -6.01 16.03 21.02
C SER A 181 -6.34 14.59 21.42
N PHE A 182 -5.53 13.63 21.02
CA PHE A 182 -5.78 12.23 21.37
C PHE A 182 -4.47 11.43 21.53
N ILE A 183 -4.56 10.33 22.26
CA ILE A 183 -3.52 9.31 22.41
C ILE A 183 -4.20 7.97 22.11
N PRO A 184 -3.83 7.27 21.03
CA PRO A 184 -4.34 5.94 20.74
C PRO A 184 -4.12 4.97 21.90
N ASP A 185 -5.09 4.07 22.14
CA ASP A 185 -5.06 3.12 23.25
C ASP A 185 -4.03 2.01 23.00
N GLU A 186 -3.03 1.89 23.89
CA GLU A 186 -1.97 0.87 23.78
C GLU A 186 -2.48 -0.57 23.94
N ALA A 187 -3.65 -0.77 24.54
CA ALA A 187 -4.27 -2.08 24.59
C ALA A 187 -4.76 -2.57 23.22
N ILE A 188 -4.95 -1.64 22.27
CA ILE A 188 -5.39 -1.92 20.89
C ILE A 188 -4.20 -1.80 19.93
N PHE A 189 -3.42 -0.71 20.06
CA PHE A 189 -2.26 -0.43 19.22
C PHE A 189 -0.97 -0.74 19.97
N HIS A 190 -0.57 -2.00 19.97
CA HIS A 190 0.60 -2.46 20.73
C HIS A 190 1.90 -1.82 20.21
N ASN A 191 2.68 -1.21 21.14
CA ASN A 191 4.02 -0.65 20.86
C ASN A 191 4.10 0.28 19.63
N PHE A 192 3.04 0.98 19.31
CA PHE A 192 2.97 1.83 18.13
C PHE A 192 3.86 3.07 18.24
N ARG A 193 4.30 3.54 17.08
CA ARG A 193 5.01 4.83 16.93
C ARG A 193 4.63 5.50 15.61
N TYR A 194 4.58 6.82 15.62
CA TYR A 194 4.43 7.59 14.38
C TYR A 194 5.79 7.74 13.68
N VAL A 195 5.85 7.34 12.42
CA VAL A 195 7.00 7.59 11.54
C VAL A 195 6.84 8.96 10.91
N ASN A 196 7.81 9.85 11.13
CA ASN A 196 7.72 11.26 10.72
C ASN A 196 7.49 11.42 9.22
N GLU A 197 8.18 10.62 8.39
CA GLU A 197 8.08 10.67 6.93
C GLU A 197 6.65 10.42 6.43
N TYR A 198 5.88 9.54 7.09
CA TYR A 198 4.50 9.27 6.70
C TYR A 198 3.57 10.44 7.02
N VAL A 199 3.79 11.10 8.16
CA VAL A 199 3.01 12.29 8.53
C VAL A 199 3.37 13.45 7.62
N VAL A 200 4.66 13.70 7.34
CA VAL A 200 5.13 14.73 6.40
C VAL A 200 4.51 14.53 5.02
N LYS A 201 4.51 13.29 4.51
CA LYS A 201 3.86 12.97 3.22
C LYS A 201 2.37 13.27 3.24
N MET A 202 1.70 12.94 4.34
CA MET A 202 0.27 13.25 4.51
C MET A 202 0.03 14.78 4.48
N MET A 203 0.87 15.58 5.16
CA MET A 203 0.76 17.04 5.14
C MET A 203 0.94 17.62 3.74
N TRP A 204 1.92 17.12 2.98
CA TRP A 204 2.11 17.53 1.59
C TRP A 204 0.91 17.15 0.71
N HIS A 205 0.34 15.96 0.84
CA HIS A 205 -0.85 15.60 0.08
C HIS A 205 -2.02 16.54 0.36
N TYR A 206 -2.26 16.90 1.62
CA TYR A 206 -3.31 17.87 1.96
C TYR A 206 -3.02 19.24 1.37
N ALA A 207 -1.77 19.71 1.41
CA ALA A 207 -1.38 20.99 0.83
C ALA A 207 -1.57 21.01 -0.70
N TYR A 208 -1.16 19.95 -1.41
CA TYR A 208 -1.34 19.85 -2.87
C TYR A 208 -2.80 19.77 -3.30
N LEU A 209 -3.63 19.06 -2.52
CA LEU A 209 -5.04 18.89 -2.87
C LEU A 209 -5.92 20.09 -2.48
N ASN A 210 -5.39 21.01 -1.69
CA ASN A 210 -6.11 22.17 -1.18
C ASN A 210 -5.27 23.45 -1.37
N THR A 211 -5.16 23.91 -2.62
CA THR A 211 -4.39 25.10 -2.98
C THR A 211 -4.78 26.31 -2.15
N GLY A 212 -3.80 26.97 -1.52
CA GLY A 212 -4.02 28.12 -0.63
C GLY A 212 -4.22 27.77 0.85
N LEU A 213 -4.36 26.47 1.19
CA LEU A 213 -4.29 25.98 2.56
C LEU A 213 -2.85 25.96 3.05
N THR A 214 -2.63 26.34 4.30
CA THR A 214 -1.37 26.16 5.00
C THR A 214 -1.53 25.08 6.07
N MET A 215 -0.77 24.00 5.94
CA MET A 215 -0.60 22.99 6.99
C MET A 215 0.66 23.34 7.79
N LEU A 216 0.57 23.27 9.10
CA LEU A 216 1.70 23.44 10.02
C LEU A 216 1.88 22.12 10.79
N TYR A 217 2.98 21.43 10.59
CA TYR A 217 3.28 20.20 11.31
C TYR A 217 4.54 20.35 12.15
N ASN A 218 4.37 20.25 13.46
CA ASN A 218 5.44 20.48 14.46
C ASN A 218 6.21 21.80 14.25
N GLY A 219 5.56 22.82 13.68
CA GLY A 219 6.14 24.13 13.37
C GLY A 219 6.67 24.29 11.94
N GLU A 220 6.81 23.21 11.19
CA GLU A 220 7.15 23.24 9.77
C GLU A 220 5.92 23.56 8.91
N LYS A 221 6.11 24.39 7.87
CA LYS A 221 5.04 24.88 6.99
C LYS A 221 4.99 24.07 5.70
N PHE A 222 3.77 23.59 5.35
CA PHE A 222 3.45 22.90 4.11
C PHE A 222 2.39 23.71 3.36
N HIS A 223 2.71 24.13 2.16
CA HIS A 223 1.84 24.99 1.36
C HIS A 223 2.10 24.77 -0.13
N SER A 224 1.05 24.75 -0.92
CA SER A 224 1.13 24.66 -2.39
C SER A 224 0.25 25.72 -3.01
N GLU A 225 0.77 26.38 -4.04
CA GLU A 225 0.05 27.38 -4.84
C GLU A 225 -0.57 26.75 -6.10
N ASN A 226 0.09 25.72 -6.65
CA ASN A 226 -0.28 25.14 -7.94
C ASN A 226 -0.82 23.70 -7.86
N GLY A 227 -1.07 23.18 -6.66
CA GLY A 227 -1.74 21.91 -6.46
C GLY A 227 -1.00 20.69 -7.03
N LEU A 228 -1.63 19.93 -7.91
CA LEU A 228 -1.04 18.73 -8.49
C LEU A 228 0.18 19.02 -9.38
N TYR A 229 0.29 20.23 -9.92
CA TYR A 229 1.50 20.66 -10.63
C TYR A 229 2.72 20.64 -9.70
N ASP A 230 2.59 21.24 -8.50
CA ASP A 230 3.66 21.24 -7.51
C ASP A 230 3.97 19.82 -7.02
N LEU A 231 2.96 18.97 -6.86
CA LEU A 231 3.16 17.57 -6.50
C LEU A 231 4.09 16.86 -7.48
N LEU A 232 3.82 16.94 -8.77
CA LEU A 232 4.65 16.27 -9.76
C LEU A 232 6.04 16.90 -9.89
N ASN A 233 6.14 18.24 -9.90
CA ASN A 233 7.43 18.91 -10.01
C ASN A 233 8.36 18.64 -8.83
N ASN A 234 7.82 18.46 -7.61
CA ASN A 234 8.62 18.10 -6.45
C ASN A 234 9.10 16.65 -6.44
N GLU A 235 8.46 15.78 -7.23
CA GLU A 235 8.86 14.38 -7.38
C GLU A 235 9.77 14.13 -8.60
N ILE A 236 9.84 15.10 -9.51
CA ILE A 236 10.57 14.98 -10.79
C ILE A 236 11.94 15.68 -10.66
N GLU A 237 13.00 14.94 -10.91
CA GLU A 237 14.35 15.50 -11.06
C GLU A 237 14.43 16.36 -12.35
N GLU A 238 15.12 17.49 -12.28
CA GLU A 238 15.31 18.36 -13.44
C GLU A 238 15.98 17.64 -14.61
N GLY A 239 15.45 17.85 -15.81
CA GLY A 239 15.97 17.23 -17.05
C GLY A 239 15.54 15.77 -17.30
N THR A 240 14.74 15.16 -16.40
CA THR A 240 14.29 13.76 -16.57
C THR A 240 12.99 13.61 -17.35
N THR A 241 12.37 14.71 -17.79
CA THR A 241 11.12 14.71 -18.55
C THR A 241 11.35 14.99 -20.03
N HIS A 242 10.44 14.53 -20.89
CA HIS A 242 10.44 14.86 -22.32
C HIS A 242 9.95 16.27 -22.60
N TYR A 243 9.09 16.81 -21.74
CA TYR A 243 8.49 18.15 -21.82
C TYR A 243 8.03 18.59 -20.42
N PRO A 244 7.82 19.90 -20.16
CA PRO A 244 7.34 20.40 -18.88
C PRO A 244 6.00 19.76 -18.48
N VAL A 245 5.72 19.71 -17.17
CA VAL A 245 4.45 19.20 -16.67
C VAL A 245 3.28 20.00 -17.26
N ILE A 246 2.36 19.31 -17.90
CA ILE A 246 1.08 19.86 -18.37
C ILE A 246 0.15 19.93 -17.16
N HIS A 247 -0.41 21.10 -16.88
CA HIS A 247 -1.36 21.34 -15.80
C HIS A 247 -2.72 21.75 -16.33
N LEU A 248 -3.76 20.96 -16.03
CA LEU A 248 -5.13 21.18 -16.48
C LEU A 248 -6.03 21.31 -15.24
N LYS A 249 -6.73 22.42 -15.11
CA LYS A 249 -7.58 22.70 -13.94
C LYS A 249 -9.02 23.01 -14.37
N GLY A 250 -9.97 22.44 -13.65
CA GLY A 250 -11.41 22.69 -13.69
C GLY A 250 -11.97 22.78 -12.28
N ASP A 251 -13.28 22.94 -12.13
CA ASP A 251 -13.92 23.12 -10.82
C ASP A 251 -13.86 21.83 -9.96
N ASP A 252 -14.10 20.69 -10.59
CA ASP A 252 -14.18 19.38 -9.91
C ASP A 252 -13.12 18.39 -10.38
N ILE A 253 -12.14 18.84 -11.16
CA ILE A 253 -11.06 18.02 -11.68
C ILE A 253 -9.78 18.84 -11.82
N GLU A 254 -8.68 18.24 -11.40
CA GLU A 254 -7.34 18.75 -11.63
C GLU A 254 -6.45 17.61 -12.11
N ILE A 255 -5.65 17.89 -13.14
CA ILE A 255 -4.74 16.93 -13.76
C ILE A 255 -3.39 17.60 -13.94
N ALA A 256 -2.32 16.92 -13.54
CA ALA A 256 -0.96 17.22 -13.92
C ALA A 256 -0.34 16.00 -14.60
N MET A 257 0.39 16.17 -15.71
CA MET A 257 0.99 15.04 -16.41
C MET A 257 2.25 15.41 -17.20
N THR A 258 3.17 14.46 -17.30
CA THR A 258 4.33 14.52 -18.19
C THR A 258 4.75 13.11 -18.60
N HIS A 259 5.77 12.98 -19.47
CA HIS A 259 6.41 11.71 -19.77
C HIS A 259 7.87 11.75 -19.32
N MET A 260 8.28 10.72 -18.60
CA MET A 260 9.63 10.56 -18.08
C MET A 260 10.55 9.97 -19.16
N ARG A 261 11.85 10.34 -19.13
CA ARG A 261 12.84 9.82 -20.11
C ARG A 261 13.35 8.42 -19.76
N ASN A 262 13.52 8.15 -18.47
CA ASN A 262 14.20 6.96 -17.98
C ASN A 262 13.26 5.98 -17.24
N GLN A 263 11.96 6.09 -17.46
CA GLN A 263 10.95 5.23 -16.87
C GLN A 263 10.27 4.38 -17.96
N TYR A 264 9.91 3.15 -17.64
CA TYR A 264 9.23 2.25 -18.61
C TYR A 264 7.76 2.02 -18.29
N GLY A 265 7.37 2.08 -17.03
CA GLY A 265 5.99 1.90 -16.59
C GLY A 265 5.16 3.19 -16.61
N GLU A 266 3.91 3.07 -16.26
CA GLU A 266 2.98 4.18 -16.05
C GLU A 266 2.97 4.50 -14.54
N SER A 267 3.00 5.77 -14.16
CA SER A 267 2.89 6.23 -12.77
C SER A 267 1.69 7.14 -12.60
N TYR A 268 0.87 6.88 -11.58
CA TYR A 268 -0.34 7.64 -11.32
C TYR A 268 -0.52 7.95 -9.84
N HIS A 269 -0.69 9.23 -9.52
CA HIS A 269 -1.16 9.71 -8.23
C HIS A 269 -2.65 10.05 -8.37
N THR A 270 -3.53 9.29 -7.72
CA THR A 270 -4.96 9.44 -7.93
C THR A 270 -5.68 9.81 -6.66
N PHE A 271 -6.58 10.80 -6.76
CA PHE A 271 -7.28 11.36 -5.62
C PHE A 271 -8.76 11.56 -5.92
N VAL A 272 -9.59 11.29 -4.91
CA VAL A 272 -11.04 11.53 -4.95
C VAL A 272 -11.46 12.23 -3.66
N ASN A 273 -12.06 13.42 -3.78
CA ASN A 273 -12.46 14.24 -2.63
C ASN A 273 -11.34 14.42 -1.59
N GLY A 274 -10.08 14.57 -2.05
CA GLY A 274 -8.93 14.69 -1.15
C GLY A 274 -8.39 13.38 -0.59
N GLN A 275 -8.99 12.22 -0.91
CA GLN A 275 -8.51 10.90 -0.52
C GLN A 275 -7.54 10.35 -1.56
N HIS A 276 -6.36 9.89 -1.13
CA HIS A 276 -5.42 9.21 -1.99
C HIS A 276 -5.91 7.79 -2.29
N THR A 277 -6.28 7.54 -3.54
CA THR A 277 -6.74 6.22 -4.00
C THR A 277 -5.56 5.43 -4.55
N THR A 278 -4.79 4.81 -3.67
CA THR A 278 -3.53 4.10 -4.01
C THR A 278 -3.71 2.97 -5.02
N MET A 279 -4.91 2.40 -5.10
CA MET A 279 -5.29 1.37 -6.08
C MET A 279 -6.09 1.94 -7.26
N GLY A 280 -6.13 3.26 -7.41
CA GLY A 280 -6.82 3.94 -8.50
C GLY A 280 -8.35 3.84 -8.44
N GLY A 281 -8.95 3.40 -9.54
CA GLY A 281 -10.40 3.25 -9.69
C GLY A 281 -10.91 3.77 -11.04
N THR A 282 -12.23 4.01 -11.11
CA THR A 282 -12.92 4.41 -12.35
C THR A 282 -12.37 5.69 -12.96
N HIS A 283 -11.94 6.67 -12.16
CA HIS A 283 -11.36 7.93 -12.62
C HIS A 283 -9.98 7.75 -13.26
N GLN A 284 -9.13 6.87 -12.72
CA GLN A 284 -7.83 6.55 -13.33
C GLN A 284 -8.03 5.83 -14.67
N ALA A 285 -8.94 4.86 -14.71
CA ALA A 285 -9.26 4.16 -15.95
C ALA A 285 -9.78 5.13 -17.03
N ALA A 286 -10.67 6.04 -16.65
CA ALA A 286 -11.20 7.08 -17.52
C ALA A 286 -10.10 8.02 -18.03
N PHE A 287 -9.19 8.44 -17.16
CA PHE A 287 -8.06 9.29 -17.53
C PHE A 287 -7.12 8.61 -18.54
N ARG A 288 -6.75 7.36 -18.28
CA ARG A 288 -5.91 6.55 -19.19
C ARG A 288 -6.54 6.44 -20.58
N GLU A 289 -7.84 6.24 -20.66
CA GLU A 289 -8.61 6.20 -21.92
C GLU A 289 -8.64 7.57 -22.59
N ALA A 290 -8.96 8.62 -21.83
CA ALA A 290 -9.13 9.98 -22.33
C ALA A 290 -7.84 10.52 -22.97
N VAL A 291 -6.69 10.31 -22.34
CA VAL A 291 -5.39 10.72 -22.89
C VAL A 291 -5.13 10.04 -24.24
N VAL A 292 -5.36 8.72 -24.31
CA VAL A 292 -5.15 7.97 -25.55
C VAL A 292 -6.06 8.47 -26.67
N LYS A 293 -7.33 8.68 -26.37
CA LYS A 293 -8.33 9.15 -27.34
C LYS A 293 -7.98 10.55 -27.84
N THR A 294 -7.69 11.48 -26.95
CA THR A 294 -7.36 12.87 -27.30
C THR A 294 -6.08 12.95 -28.13
N ILE A 295 -5.04 12.23 -27.78
CA ILE A 295 -3.78 12.18 -28.52
C ILE A 295 -3.98 11.61 -29.92
N ARG A 296 -4.77 10.54 -30.09
CA ARG A 296 -5.11 9.98 -31.41
C ARG A 296 -5.88 10.97 -32.27
N GLU A 297 -6.88 11.64 -31.70
CA GLU A 297 -7.69 12.63 -32.39
C GLU A 297 -6.83 13.84 -32.82
N TYR A 298 -5.99 14.36 -31.93
CA TYR A 298 -5.13 15.51 -32.21
C TYR A 298 -4.16 15.28 -33.38
N TYR A 299 -3.49 14.11 -33.43
CA TYR A 299 -2.55 13.81 -34.52
C TYR A 299 -3.21 13.14 -35.72
N GLY A 300 -4.49 12.79 -35.68
CA GLY A 300 -5.17 12.06 -36.75
C GLY A 300 -4.56 10.68 -37.02
N LYS A 301 -3.92 10.05 -36.02
CA LYS A 301 -3.21 8.78 -36.13
C LYS A 301 -3.62 7.80 -35.03
N ASN A 302 -3.81 6.54 -35.42
CA ASN A 302 -4.15 5.47 -34.47
C ASN A 302 -2.89 4.84 -33.85
N TYR A 303 -2.19 5.62 -33.00
CA TYR A 303 -1.06 5.10 -32.23
C TYR A 303 -1.51 4.01 -31.25
N GLU A 304 -0.65 3.04 -30.96
CA GLU A 304 -0.93 2.07 -29.89
C GLU A 304 -1.07 2.75 -28.52
N ALA A 305 -2.07 2.32 -27.75
CA ALA A 305 -2.35 2.91 -26.44
C ALA A 305 -1.16 2.78 -25.48
N SER A 306 -0.44 1.65 -25.56
CA SER A 306 0.79 1.41 -24.77
C SER A 306 1.89 2.41 -25.12
N ASP A 307 2.06 2.78 -26.41
CA ASP A 307 3.11 3.69 -26.84
C ASP A 307 2.82 5.13 -26.36
N ILE A 308 1.53 5.51 -26.32
CA ILE A 308 1.10 6.80 -25.78
C ILE A 308 1.38 6.86 -24.28
N ARG A 309 1.01 5.81 -23.52
CA ARG A 309 1.08 5.81 -22.06
C ARG A 309 2.44 5.40 -21.48
N GLN A 310 3.35 4.83 -22.30
CA GLN A 310 4.67 4.45 -21.82
C GLN A 310 5.38 5.63 -21.16
N ALA A 311 5.89 5.43 -19.94
CA ALA A 311 6.60 6.43 -19.15
C ALA A 311 5.78 7.66 -18.74
N ILE A 312 4.44 7.59 -18.80
CA ILE A 312 3.59 8.67 -18.26
C ILE A 312 3.75 8.73 -16.75
N ASN A 313 3.93 9.94 -16.24
CA ASN A 313 3.82 10.27 -14.82
C ASN A 313 2.71 11.31 -14.68
N ALA A 314 1.63 10.98 -13.96
CA ALA A 314 0.46 11.84 -13.91
C ALA A 314 -0.20 11.83 -12.52
N ALA A 315 -0.78 12.96 -12.16
CA ALA A 315 -1.64 13.11 -11.01
C ALA A 315 -3.05 13.53 -11.46
N ILE A 316 -4.08 12.91 -10.91
CA ILE A 316 -5.48 13.25 -11.14
C ILE A 316 -6.23 13.35 -9.81
N SER A 317 -6.96 14.44 -9.63
CA SER A 317 -7.89 14.65 -8.51
C SER A 317 -9.26 14.98 -9.05
N ILE A 318 -10.29 14.29 -8.57
CA ILE A 318 -11.70 14.58 -8.90
C ILE A 318 -12.53 14.76 -7.63
N LYS A 319 -13.63 15.53 -7.75
CA LYS A 319 -14.62 15.70 -6.68
C LYS A 319 -15.93 15.04 -7.10
N VAL A 320 -16.32 13.99 -6.40
CA VAL A 320 -17.50 13.17 -6.65
C VAL A 320 -18.52 13.41 -5.55
N ILE A 321 -19.80 13.50 -5.87
CA ILE A 321 -20.88 13.56 -4.88
C ILE A 321 -21.17 12.14 -4.41
N GLU A 322 -21.10 11.91 -3.09
CA GLU A 322 -21.35 10.61 -2.46
C GLU A 322 -20.50 9.47 -3.07
N PRO A 323 -19.15 9.58 -3.05
CA PRO A 323 -18.30 8.58 -3.67
C PRO A 323 -18.42 7.21 -3.00
N ILE A 324 -18.52 6.17 -3.82
CA ILE A 324 -18.51 4.77 -3.38
C ILE A 324 -17.10 4.22 -3.58
N PHE A 325 -16.50 3.73 -2.50
CA PHE A 325 -15.20 3.07 -2.52
C PHE A 325 -15.36 1.56 -2.33
N GLU A 326 -14.44 0.77 -2.87
CA GLU A 326 -14.47 -0.70 -2.72
C GLU A 326 -14.19 -1.16 -1.28
N SER A 327 -13.58 -0.33 -0.44
CA SER A 327 -13.27 -0.62 0.96
C SER A 327 -13.39 0.61 1.85
N GLN A 328 -13.51 0.41 3.16
CA GLN A 328 -13.54 1.49 4.16
C GLN A 328 -12.23 2.31 4.18
N THR A 329 -11.11 1.72 3.80
CA THR A 329 -9.81 2.41 3.67
C THR A 329 -9.76 3.38 2.48
N LYS A 330 -10.79 3.39 1.63
CA LYS A 330 -10.97 4.31 0.49
C LYS A 330 -9.82 4.30 -0.52
N THR A 331 -9.18 3.15 -0.69
CA THR A 331 -8.00 3.01 -1.56
C THR A 331 -8.34 2.93 -3.05
N LYS A 332 -9.60 2.60 -3.40
CA LYS A 332 -10.05 2.45 -4.79
C LYS A 332 -11.46 3.00 -4.99
N LEU A 333 -11.63 3.88 -5.99
CA LEU A 333 -12.96 4.41 -6.36
C LEU A 333 -13.75 3.38 -7.16
N GLY A 334 -14.95 3.05 -6.66
CA GLY A 334 -15.91 2.18 -7.34
C GLY A 334 -17.05 2.92 -8.06
N SER A 335 -17.30 4.22 -7.73
CA SER A 335 -18.39 4.99 -8.35
C SER A 335 -18.31 4.99 -9.86
N THR A 336 -19.44 4.76 -10.53
CA THR A 336 -19.60 4.90 -11.99
C THR A 336 -19.95 6.32 -12.40
N ASP A 337 -20.62 7.07 -11.53
CA ASP A 337 -21.18 8.39 -11.80
C ASP A 337 -20.56 9.45 -10.89
N MET A 338 -20.56 10.71 -11.33
CA MET A 338 -20.09 11.88 -10.56
C MET A 338 -21.04 12.26 -9.40
N GLY A 339 -22.21 11.68 -9.38
CA GLY A 339 -23.27 11.89 -8.39
C GLY A 339 -24.65 11.62 -8.98
N PRO A 340 -25.73 11.71 -8.17
CA PRO A 340 -27.10 11.59 -8.65
C PRO A 340 -27.36 12.57 -9.80
N ASP A 341 -27.93 12.08 -10.89
CA ASP A 341 -28.27 12.85 -12.09
C ASP A 341 -27.10 13.59 -12.77
N LEU A 342 -25.86 13.20 -12.45
CA LEU A 342 -24.63 13.71 -13.07
C LEU A 342 -24.06 12.72 -14.09
N PRO A 343 -23.20 13.18 -15.02
CA PRO A 343 -22.57 12.30 -15.99
C PRO A 343 -21.72 11.22 -15.31
N THR A 344 -21.44 10.17 -16.08
CA THR A 344 -20.52 9.15 -15.59
C THR A 344 -19.12 9.72 -15.38
N VAL A 345 -18.36 9.19 -14.43
CA VAL A 345 -16.95 9.54 -14.20
C VAL A 345 -16.16 9.44 -15.52
N ARG A 346 -16.45 8.42 -16.32
CA ARG A 346 -15.83 8.21 -17.63
C ARG A 346 -16.11 9.37 -18.58
N THR A 347 -17.37 9.75 -18.74
CA THR A 347 -17.77 10.86 -19.63
C THR A 347 -17.18 12.18 -19.14
N PHE A 348 -17.30 12.48 -17.85
CA PHE A 348 -16.79 13.70 -17.25
C PHE A 348 -15.28 13.88 -17.46
N VAL A 349 -14.48 12.85 -17.17
CA VAL A 349 -13.03 12.89 -17.36
C VAL A 349 -12.66 12.97 -18.85
N ASN A 350 -13.33 12.19 -19.72
CA ASN A 350 -13.06 12.21 -21.16
C ASN A 350 -13.33 13.59 -21.77
N ASP A 351 -14.46 14.21 -21.47
CA ASP A 351 -14.83 15.52 -22.01
C ASP A 351 -13.87 16.62 -21.54
N PHE A 352 -13.50 16.57 -20.26
CA PHE A 352 -12.53 17.50 -19.70
C PHE A 352 -11.15 17.38 -20.36
N VAL A 353 -10.61 16.17 -20.42
CA VAL A 353 -9.28 15.91 -21.02
C VAL A 353 -9.31 16.27 -22.50
N LYS A 354 -10.33 15.83 -23.24
CA LYS A 354 -10.48 16.18 -24.65
C LYS A 354 -10.45 17.69 -24.85
N SER A 355 -11.27 18.44 -24.12
CA SER A 355 -11.35 19.88 -24.26
C SER A 355 -10.06 20.60 -23.85
N LYS A 356 -9.51 20.26 -22.69
CA LYS A 356 -8.40 21.02 -22.10
C LYS A 356 -7.04 20.61 -22.65
N LEU A 357 -6.79 19.31 -22.85
CA LEU A 357 -5.54 18.82 -23.40
C LEU A 357 -5.40 19.18 -24.87
N ASP A 358 -6.45 19.02 -25.68
CA ASP A 358 -6.45 19.42 -27.10
C ASP A 358 -6.13 20.91 -27.25
N ASN A 359 -6.83 21.77 -26.51
CA ASN A 359 -6.55 23.20 -26.50
C ASN A 359 -5.11 23.54 -26.03
N TYR A 360 -4.60 22.79 -25.05
CA TYR A 360 -3.23 22.97 -24.56
C TYR A 360 -2.21 22.64 -25.64
N LEU A 361 -2.39 21.53 -26.35
CA LEU A 361 -1.48 21.09 -27.40
C LEU A 361 -1.47 22.06 -28.61
N HIS A 362 -2.63 22.63 -28.97
CA HIS A 362 -2.70 23.66 -30.01
C HIS A 362 -1.99 24.96 -29.61
N LYS A 363 -1.96 25.29 -28.31
CA LYS A 363 -1.27 26.49 -27.80
C LYS A 363 0.23 26.29 -27.59
N ASN A 364 0.68 25.04 -27.43
CA ASN A 364 2.07 24.68 -27.11
C ASN A 364 2.58 23.64 -28.13
N PRO A 365 2.83 24.03 -29.37
CA PRO A 365 3.24 23.11 -30.43
C PRO A 365 4.56 22.40 -30.14
N GLU A 366 5.47 23.04 -29.42
CA GLU A 366 6.73 22.43 -28.99
C GLU A 366 6.51 21.22 -28.03
N VAL A 367 5.50 21.30 -27.16
CA VAL A 367 5.12 20.18 -26.27
C VAL A 367 4.45 19.08 -27.09
N ALA A 368 3.58 19.44 -28.00
CA ALA A 368 2.96 18.48 -28.94
C ALA A 368 4.03 17.72 -29.72
N ASP A 369 5.01 18.43 -30.33
CA ASP A 369 6.12 17.79 -31.04
C ASP A 369 6.94 16.85 -30.16
N ALA A 370 7.18 17.24 -28.90
CA ALA A 370 7.90 16.39 -27.93
C ALA A 370 7.12 15.12 -27.59
N ILE A 371 5.79 15.21 -27.40
CA ILE A 371 4.91 14.06 -27.20
C ILE A 371 4.94 13.15 -28.42
N GLN A 372 4.82 13.69 -29.62
CA GLN A 372 4.85 12.88 -30.86
C GLN A 372 6.20 12.14 -31.00
N LYS A 373 7.32 12.85 -30.81
CA LYS A 373 8.67 12.24 -30.85
C LYS A 373 8.79 11.11 -29.84
N LYS A 374 8.27 11.30 -28.62
CA LYS A 374 8.27 10.28 -27.58
C LYS A 374 7.43 9.06 -27.98
N ILE A 375 6.22 9.26 -28.53
CA ILE A 375 5.36 8.17 -29.00
C ILE A 375 6.03 7.38 -30.12
N LEU A 376 6.64 8.06 -31.09
CA LEU A 376 7.36 7.41 -32.19
C LEU A 376 8.59 6.64 -31.70
N LEU A 377 9.27 7.14 -30.68
CA LEU A 377 10.36 6.41 -30.02
C LEU A 377 9.86 5.13 -29.36
N ALA A 378 8.75 5.22 -28.59
CA ALA A 378 8.12 4.07 -27.94
C ALA A 378 7.65 3.02 -28.97
N GLU A 379 7.04 3.47 -30.09
CA GLU A 379 6.64 2.59 -31.18
C GLU A 379 7.84 1.86 -31.81
N ARG A 380 8.95 2.57 -32.04
CA ARG A 380 10.20 1.98 -32.55
C ARG A 380 10.73 0.94 -31.57
N GLU A 381 10.88 1.30 -30.30
CA GLU A 381 11.32 0.38 -29.25
C GLU A 381 10.43 -0.86 -29.17
N ARG A 382 9.11 -0.70 -29.21
CA ARG A 382 8.16 -1.82 -29.20
C ARG A 382 8.33 -2.74 -30.41
N LYS A 383 8.51 -2.17 -31.61
CA LYS A 383 8.73 -2.94 -32.86
C LYS A 383 10.07 -3.68 -32.83
N ASP A 384 11.13 -3.02 -32.39
CA ASP A 384 12.46 -3.63 -32.23
C ASP A 384 12.43 -4.77 -31.22
N LEU A 385 11.76 -4.55 -30.07
CA LEU A 385 11.55 -5.56 -29.03
C LEU A 385 10.69 -6.73 -29.51
N ALA A 386 9.70 -6.50 -30.36
CA ALA A 386 8.87 -7.59 -30.90
C ALA A 386 9.69 -8.57 -31.73
N GLY A 387 10.66 -8.07 -32.53
CA GLY A 387 11.62 -8.91 -33.26
C GLY A 387 12.50 -9.74 -32.31
N ILE A 388 13.05 -9.11 -31.27
CA ILE A 388 13.90 -9.77 -30.26
C ILE A 388 13.06 -10.77 -29.45
N LYS A 389 11.83 -10.41 -29.05
CA LYS A 389 10.89 -11.31 -28.37
C LYS A 389 10.59 -12.56 -29.18
N LYS A 390 10.39 -12.43 -30.49
CA LYS A 390 10.15 -13.58 -31.37
C LYS A 390 11.34 -14.54 -31.34
N LEU A 391 12.55 -14.03 -31.50
CA LEU A 391 13.79 -14.82 -31.41
C LEU A 391 13.98 -15.43 -30.02
N SER A 392 13.66 -14.68 -28.97
CA SER A 392 13.74 -15.10 -27.57
C SER A 392 12.72 -16.20 -27.24
N ARG A 393 11.49 -16.07 -27.73
CA ARG A 393 10.44 -17.11 -27.61
C ARG A 393 10.80 -18.41 -28.35
N GLU A 394 11.41 -18.29 -29.51
CA GLU A 394 11.90 -19.46 -30.23
C GLU A 394 13.03 -20.17 -29.46
N ARG A 395 13.92 -19.39 -28.81
CA ARG A 395 14.95 -19.92 -27.90
C ARG A 395 14.33 -20.52 -26.63
N ALA A 396 13.37 -19.82 -25.99
CA ALA A 396 12.67 -20.29 -24.80
C ALA A 396 11.82 -21.54 -25.09
N LYS A 397 11.16 -21.64 -26.24
CA LYS A 397 10.46 -22.87 -26.67
C LYS A 397 11.44 -24.03 -26.86
N LYS A 398 12.59 -23.79 -27.45
CA LYS A 398 13.65 -24.81 -27.53
C LYS A 398 14.21 -25.18 -26.15
N ALA A 399 14.34 -24.20 -25.24
CA ALA A 399 14.75 -24.43 -23.86
C ALA A 399 13.65 -25.09 -23.01
N ASN A 400 12.36 -24.76 -23.22
CA ASN A 400 11.24 -25.37 -22.49
C ASN A 400 11.06 -26.87 -22.77
N LEU A 401 11.39 -27.36 -23.96
CA LEU A 401 11.44 -28.79 -24.26
C LEU A 401 12.53 -29.54 -23.46
N HIS A 402 13.52 -28.80 -22.91
CA HIS A 402 14.65 -29.34 -22.14
C HIS A 402 14.86 -28.62 -20.80
N ASN A 403 13.90 -27.77 -20.34
CA ASN A 403 14.15 -26.86 -19.22
C ASN A 403 14.04 -27.57 -17.87
N LYS A 404 15.19 -27.94 -17.32
CA LYS A 404 15.33 -28.44 -15.94
C LYS A 404 15.08 -27.36 -14.88
N LYS A 405 14.98 -26.07 -15.25
CA LYS A 405 14.86 -24.93 -14.33
C LYS A 405 13.45 -24.70 -13.79
N LEU A 406 12.41 -24.89 -14.63
CA LEU A 406 11.02 -24.73 -14.20
C LEU A 406 10.41 -26.10 -13.87
N ARG A 407 10.03 -26.27 -12.61
CA ARG A 407 9.18 -27.36 -12.12
C ARG A 407 7.77 -26.83 -11.98
N ASP A 408 6.99 -26.91 -13.06
CA ASP A 408 5.66 -26.28 -13.16
C ASP A 408 4.62 -26.96 -12.26
N CYS A 409 3.49 -26.28 -12.03
CA CYS A 409 2.29 -26.81 -11.38
C CYS A 409 1.17 -27.08 -12.40
N ARG A 410 0.11 -27.73 -11.94
CA ARG A 410 -1.00 -28.17 -12.82
C ARG A 410 -2.06 -27.09 -13.04
N VAL A 411 -2.23 -26.19 -12.10
CA VAL A 411 -3.20 -25.10 -12.13
C VAL A 411 -2.44 -23.78 -12.31
N HIS A 412 -2.94 -22.89 -13.17
CA HIS A 412 -2.36 -21.57 -13.39
C HIS A 412 -3.37 -20.48 -13.05
N TYR A 413 -2.87 -19.27 -12.73
CA TYR A 413 -3.68 -18.11 -12.35
C TYR A 413 -4.58 -17.63 -13.50
N ASN A 414 -4.09 -17.65 -14.73
CA ASN A 414 -4.83 -17.32 -15.95
C ASN A 414 -5.89 -18.36 -16.35
N ASP A 415 -5.95 -19.51 -15.68
CA ASP A 415 -7.03 -20.50 -15.90
C ASP A 415 -8.26 -20.15 -15.05
N ILE A 416 -9.10 -19.25 -15.58
CA ILE A 416 -10.26 -18.69 -14.88
C ILE A 416 -11.25 -19.76 -14.40
N LYS A 417 -11.27 -20.93 -15.03
CA LYS A 417 -12.19 -22.02 -14.70
C LYS A 417 -11.75 -22.86 -13.49
N LYS A 418 -10.54 -22.69 -13.00
CA LYS A 418 -9.98 -23.46 -11.89
C LYS A 418 -10.23 -22.75 -10.56
N GLU A 419 -10.91 -23.38 -9.62
CA GLU A 419 -11.20 -22.84 -8.29
C GLU A 419 -9.94 -22.41 -7.51
N ARG A 420 -8.86 -23.23 -7.59
CA ARG A 420 -7.61 -23.00 -6.86
C ARG A 420 -6.62 -22.05 -7.56
N ARG A 421 -7.05 -21.31 -8.58
CA ARG A 421 -6.15 -20.42 -9.34
C ARG A 421 -5.50 -19.32 -8.49
N LEU A 422 -6.18 -18.85 -7.45
CA LEU A 422 -5.66 -17.82 -6.53
C LEU A 422 -4.56 -18.34 -5.59
N GLU A 423 -4.45 -19.67 -5.43
CA GLU A 423 -3.41 -20.30 -4.61
C GLU A 423 -2.10 -20.52 -5.39
N THR A 424 -2.11 -20.27 -6.71
CA THR A 424 -0.96 -20.56 -7.57
C THR A 424 0.24 -19.74 -7.20
N THR A 425 1.39 -20.40 -7.01
CA THR A 425 2.62 -19.78 -6.50
C THR A 425 3.81 -20.26 -7.31
N LEU A 426 4.65 -19.32 -7.78
CA LEU A 426 5.96 -19.60 -8.33
C LEU A 426 7.05 -19.23 -7.32
N PHE A 427 7.79 -20.19 -6.83
CA PHE A 427 8.99 -19.95 -6.03
C PHE A 427 10.21 -19.76 -6.95
N ILE A 428 10.85 -18.60 -6.88
CA ILE A 428 12.12 -18.31 -7.56
C ILE A 428 13.24 -18.54 -6.57
N THR A 429 14.11 -19.55 -6.82
CA THR A 429 15.14 -19.99 -5.90
C THR A 429 16.54 -19.66 -6.43
N GLU A 430 17.50 -19.55 -5.53
CA GLU A 430 18.90 -19.21 -5.82
C GLU A 430 19.63 -20.28 -6.65
N GLY A 431 19.26 -21.54 -6.52
CA GLY A 431 19.94 -22.64 -7.18
C GLY A 431 19.24 -23.98 -7.00
N ASP A 432 19.87 -25.03 -7.51
CA ASP A 432 19.28 -26.38 -7.56
C ASP A 432 19.10 -27.02 -6.17
N SER A 433 19.92 -26.67 -5.17
CA SER A 433 19.82 -27.20 -3.81
C SER A 433 18.53 -26.75 -3.14
N ALA A 434 18.28 -25.43 -3.07
CA ALA A 434 17.05 -24.85 -2.54
C ALA A 434 15.82 -25.29 -3.34
N SER A 435 15.94 -25.27 -4.68
CA SER A 435 14.93 -25.77 -5.61
C SER A 435 14.53 -27.23 -5.34
N GLY A 436 15.53 -28.08 -5.02
CA GLY A 436 15.32 -29.50 -4.73
C GLY A 436 14.48 -29.73 -3.47
N SER A 437 14.73 -28.98 -2.40
CA SER A 437 13.95 -29.07 -1.14
C SER A 437 12.51 -28.63 -1.33
N ILE A 438 12.28 -27.50 -2.00
CA ILE A 438 10.92 -27.00 -2.29
C ILE A 438 10.20 -27.95 -3.25
N THR A 439 10.85 -28.42 -4.31
CA THR A 439 10.25 -29.33 -5.30
C THR A 439 9.72 -30.61 -4.69
N LYS A 440 10.43 -31.17 -3.69
CA LYS A 440 10.02 -32.40 -2.99
C LYS A 440 8.86 -32.16 -2.00
N SER A 441 8.67 -30.93 -1.55
CA SER A 441 7.73 -30.56 -0.48
C SER A 441 6.46 -29.88 -0.98
N ARG A 442 6.46 -29.34 -2.21
CA ARG A 442 5.42 -28.49 -2.79
C ARG A 442 4.10 -29.20 -3.06
N ASP A 443 3.03 -28.47 -3.12
CA ASP A 443 1.77 -28.92 -3.75
C ASP A 443 1.92 -28.84 -5.27
N VAL A 444 2.00 -29.99 -5.93
CA VAL A 444 2.16 -30.09 -7.39
C VAL A 444 1.01 -29.44 -8.17
N ASN A 445 -0.16 -29.27 -7.54
CA ASN A 445 -1.31 -28.67 -8.20
C ASN A 445 -1.18 -27.15 -8.32
N THR A 446 -0.67 -26.46 -7.30
CA THR A 446 -0.70 -25.00 -7.23
C THR A 446 0.69 -24.36 -7.06
N GLN A 447 1.73 -25.13 -6.75
CA GLN A 447 3.07 -24.59 -6.49
C GLN A 447 4.06 -25.01 -7.56
N ALA A 448 4.71 -24.04 -8.18
CA ALA A 448 5.79 -24.19 -9.14
C ALA A 448 7.12 -23.70 -8.57
N VAL A 449 8.23 -24.18 -9.10
CA VAL A 449 9.59 -23.78 -8.68
C VAL A 449 10.42 -23.43 -9.89
N PHE A 450 11.08 -22.28 -9.86
CA PHE A 450 12.05 -21.84 -10.85
C PHE A 450 13.44 -21.70 -10.19
N SER A 451 14.45 -22.39 -10.72
CA SER A 451 15.81 -22.35 -10.22
C SER A 451 16.66 -21.40 -11.05
N LEU A 452 17.23 -20.37 -10.42
CA LEU A 452 18.22 -19.48 -11.03
C LEU A 452 19.57 -20.18 -11.16
N LYS A 453 20.37 -19.78 -12.13
CA LYS A 453 21.76 -20.23 -12.30
C LYS A 453 22.71 -19.14 -11.79
N GLY A 454 22.86 -19.06 -10.47
CA GLY A 454 23.71 -18.07 -9.83
C GLY A 454 23.06 -16.67 -9.74
N LYS A 455 23.87 -15.66 -9.48
CA LYS A 455 23.41 -14.27 -9.32
C LYS A 455 22.92 -13.70 -10.64
N PRO A 456 21.67 -13.18 -10.71
CA PRO A 456 21.18 -12.52 -11.91
C PRO A 456 21.92 -11.20 -12.19
N LEU A 457 21.81 -10.72 -13.41
CA LEU A 457 22.38 -9.45 -13.83
C LEU A 457 21.77 -8.28 -13.04
N ASN A 458 22.61 -7.31 -12.64
CA ASN A 458 22.07 -6.04 -12.14
C ASN A 458 21.39 -5.29 -13.28
N SER A 459 20.07 -5.21 -13.21
CA SER A 459 19.23 -4.62 -14.26
C SER A 459 19.06 -3.10 -14.16
N TYR A 460 19.56 -2.48 -13.09
CA TYR A 460 19.46 -1.03 -12.88
C TYR A 460 20.12 -0.24 -14.02
N GLY A 461 19.37 0.68 -14.61
CA GLY A 461 19.84 1.53 -15.72
C GLY A 461 20.03 0.81 -17.06
N LEU A 462 19.67 -0.47 -17.16
CA LEU A 462 19.71 -1.21 -18.42
C LEU A 462 18.43 -0.98 -19.25
N THR A 463 18.58 -1.10 -20.57
CA THR A 463 17.43 -1.07 -21.49
C THR A 463 16.70 -2.40 -21.51
N LYS A 464 15.40 -2.38 -21.86
CA LYS A 464 14.58 -3.60 -22.03
C LYS A 464 15.26 -4.59 -22.98
N LYS A 465 15.95 -4.11 -24.02
CA LYS A 465 16.68 -4.95 -24.98
C LYS A 465 17.69 -5.85 -24.29
N ILE A 466 18.59 -5.27 -23.48
CA ILE A 466 19.63 -6.02 -22.77
C ILE A 466 19.03 -7.05 -21.81
N VAL A 467 17.95 -6.68 -21.13
CA VAL A 467 17.24 -7.57 -20.20
C VAL A 467 16.60 -8.75 -20.92
N TYR A 468 16.00 -8.53 -22.09
CA TYR A 468 15.43 -9.60 -22.91
C TYR A 468 16.50 -10.49 -23.57
N GLU A 469 17.70 -9.98 -23.80
CA GLU A 469 18.85 -10.77 -24.30
C GLU A 469 19.48 -11.63 -23.19
N ASN A 470 19.28 -11.27 -21.90
CA ASN A 470 19.76 -12.06 -20.78
C ASN A 470 18.94 -13.34 -20.61
N GLU A 471 19.60 -14.50 -20.64
CA GLU A 471 18.95 -15.82 -20.60
C GLU A 471 18.11 -16.02 -19.34
N GLU A 472 18.63 -15.68 -18.14
CA GLU A 472 17.94 -15.89 -16.87
C GLU A 472 16.65 -15.06 -16.79
N PHE A 473 16.73 -13.75 -17.06
CA PHE A 473 15.58 -12.88 -17.05
C PHE A 473 14.55 -13.23 -18.14
N ASN A 474 15.03 -13.69 -19.29
CA ASN A 474 14.14 -14.16 -20.36
C ASN A 474 13.34 -15.39 -19.91
N LEU A 475 14.00 -16.36 -19.28
CA LEU A 475 13.36 -17.57 -18.77
C LEU A 475 12.38 -17.26 -17.63
N VAL A 476 12.70 -16.31 -16.74
CA VAL A 476 11.78 -15.85 -15.67
C VAL A 476 10.54 -15.19 -16.28
N GLN A 477 10.71 -14.30 -17.25
CA GLN A 477 9.59 -13.66 -17.96
C GLN A 477 8.70 -14.69 -18.67
N ALA A 478 9.31 -15.66 -19.35
CA ALA A 478 8.59 -16.73 -20.03
C ALA A 478 7.86 -17.65 -19.04
N ALA A 479 8.47 -17.96 -17.89
CA ALA A 479 7.82 -18.75 -16.85
C ALA A 479 6.59 -18.05 -16.27
N LEU A 480 6.68 -16.74 -16.03
CA LEU A 480 5.59 -15.90 -15.51
C LEU A 480 4.55 -15.52 -16.58
N ASN A 481 4.92 -15.57 -17.85
CA ASN A 481 4.15 -15.09 -19.01
C ASN A 481 3.79 -13.59 -18.93
N ILE A 482 4.75 -12.76 -18.49
CA ILE A 482 4.58 -11.31 -18.29
C ILE A 482 5.18 -10.46 -19.42
N GLU A 483 5.60 -11.06 -20.51
CA GLU A 483 6.23 -10.36 -21.63
C GLU A 483 5.35 -9.27 -22.27
N ASN A 484 4.03 -9.46 -22.23
CA ASN A 484 3.06 -8.56 -22.85
C ASN A 484 2.20 -7.77 -21.83
N GLY A 485 2.48 -7.91 -20.53
CA GLY A 485 1.69 -7.36 -19.44
C GLY A 485 1.26 -8.46 -18.48
N LEU A 486 0.40 -8.13 -17.51
CA LEU A 486 -0.04 -9.08 -16.47
C LEU A 486 -1.33 -9.84 -16.82
N GLU A 487 -1.99 -9.52 -17.92
CA GLU A 487 -3.29 -10.11 -18.30
C GLU A 487 -3.23 -11.65 -18.38
N ASP A 488 -2.09 -12.18 -18.81
CA ASP A 488 -1.84 -13.63 -18.93
C ASP A 488 -0.91 -14.18 -17.85
N LEU A 489 -0.77 -13.49 -16.71
CA LEU A 489 0.08 -13.94 -15.61
C LEU A 489 -0.27 -15.37 -15.18
N ARG A 490 0.76 -16.24 -15.09
CA ARG A 490 0.56 -17.67 -14.84
C ARG A 490 0.41 -18.02 -13.36
N TYR A 491 0.97 -17.23 -12.45
CA TYR A 491 0.94 -17.52 -11.02
C TYR A 491 0.49 -16.30 -10.25
N ASN A 492 -0.51 -16.47 -9.38
CA ASN A 492 -1.01 -15.38 -8.55
C ASN A 492 0.06 -14.83 -7.59
N ASN A 493 0.88 -15.73 -7.03
CA ASN A 493 1.96 -15.36 -6.12
C ASN A 493 3.31 -15.65 -6.76
N VAL A 494 4.15 -14.65 -6.88
CA VAL A 494 5.55 -14.75 -7.30
C VAL A 494 6.41 -14.56 -6.05
N VAL A 495 7.06 -15.62 -5.62
CA VAL A 495 7.74 -15.66 -4.32
C VAL A 495 9.24 -15.81 -4.51
N ILE A 496 10.00 -14.82 -4.05
CA ILE A 496 11.45 -14.87 -4.01
C ILE A 496 11.86 -15.70 -2.79
N ALA A 497 12.46 -16.87 -3.03
CA ALA A 497 12.89 -17.83 -2.02
C ALA A 497 14.41 -18.00 -2.10
N THR A 498 15.15 -17.15 -1.39
CA THR A 498 16.62 -17.14 -1.33
C THR A 498 17.11 -17.49 0.06
N ASP A 499 18.35 -17.90 0.16
CA ASP A 499 19.01 -18.20 1.41
C ASP A 499 19.06 -16.97 2.34
N ALA A 500 19.20 -17.19 3.64
CA ALA A 500 19.25 -16.13 4.65
C ALA A 500 20.68 -15.61 4.87
N ASP A 501 21.53 -15.73 3.87
CA ASP A 501 22.91 -15.25 3.87
C ASP A 501 23.09 -13.99 3.01
N VAL A 502 24.32 -13.48 2.91
CA VAL A 502 24.65 -12.28 2.15
C VAL A 502 24.40 -12.45 0.65
N ASP A 503 24.65 -13.64 0.11
CA ASP A 503 24.47 -13.93 -1.31
C ASP A 503 22.99 -14.01 -1.66
N GLY A 504 22.19 -14.68 -0.83
CA GLY A 504 20.73 -14.74 -0.98
C GLY A 504 20.08 -13.36 -0.86
N MET A 505 20.55 -12.50 0.06
CA MET A 505 20.07 -11.11 0.16
C MET A 505 20.40 -10.31 -1.10
N HIS A 506 21.60 -10.52 -1.69
CA HIS A 506 21.98 -9.85 -2.92
C HIS A 506 21.11 -10.31 -4.11
N ILE A 507 20.88 -11.61 -4.26
CA ILE A 507 19.99 -12.15 -5.31
C ILE A 507 18.59 -11.61 -5.17
N ARG A 508 18.06 -11.54 -3.94
CA ARG A 508 16.76 -10.92 -3.63
C ARG A 508 16.70 -9.48 -4.13
N LEU A 509 17.72 -8.67 -3.81
CA LEU A 509 17.78 -7.27 -4.24
C LEU A 509 17.85 -7.14 -5.77
N LEU A 510 18.62 -8.00 -6.45
CA LEU A 510 18.71 -8.02 -7.92
C LEU A 510 17.37 -8.35 -8.58
N LEU A 511 16.63 -9.32 -8.04
CA LEU A 511 15.29 -9.69 -8.53
C LEU A 511 14.26 -8.59 -8.28
N ILE A 512 14.26 -8.00 -7.07
CA ILE A 512 13.38 -6.86 -6.76
C ILE A 512 13.67 -5.69 -7.70
N THR A 513 14.95 -5.38 -7.95
CA THR A 513 15.35 -4.33 -8.90
C THR A 513 14.81 -4.61 -10.30
N PHE A 514 14.90 -5.85 -10.77
CA PHE A 514 14.37 -6.26 -12.06
C PHE A 514 12.85 -6.04 -12.14
N PHE A 515 12.09 -6.50 -11.15
CA PHE A 515 10.64 -6.33 -11.14
C PHE A 515 10.24 -4.87 -10.96
N LEU A 516 10.88 -4.11 -10.08
CA LEU A 516 10.60 -2.68 -9.89
C LEU A 516 10.82 -1.86 -11.17
N GLN A 517 11.89 -2.15 -11.91
CA GLN A 517 12.25 -1.36 -13.08
C GLN A 517 11.45 -1.74 -14.33
N PHE A 518 11.13 -3.02 -14.53
CA PHE A 518 10.53 -3.49 -15.80
C PHE A 518 9.09 -3.97 -15.68
N PHE A 519 8.64 -4.35 -14.48
CA PHE A 519 7.32 -4.90 -14.19
C PHE A 519 6.74 -4.35 -12.88
N PRO A 520 6.72 -3.02 -12.68
CA PRO A 520 6.23 -2.42 -11.42
C PRO A 520 4.76 -2.77 -11.13
N GLU A 521 3.97 -3.06 -12.16
CA GLU A 521 2.57 -3.49 -12.02
C GLU A 521 2.47 -4.80 -11.24
N LEU A 522 3.41 -5.74 -11.41
CA LEU A 522 3.43 -7.01 -10.65
C LEU A 522 3.49 -6.78 -9.13
N ILE A 523 4.16 -5.70 -8.72
CA ILE A 523 4.28 -5.30 -7.32
C ILE A 523 3.05 -4.51 -6.88
N ARG A 524 2.57 -3.56 -7.71
CA ARG A 524 1.40 -2.73 -7.41
C ARG A 524 0.12 -3.55 -7.24
N GLU A 525 -0.03 -4.61 -8.03
CA GLU A 525 -1.17 -5.53 -7.96
C GLU A 525 -1.01 -6.59 -6.86
N GLY A 526 0.11 -6.55 -6.11
CA GLY A 526 0.30 -7.40 -4.94
C GLY A 526 0.67 -8.85 -5.26
N HIS A 527 1.36 -9.08 -6.36
CA HIS A 527 1.76 -10.43 -6.78
C HIS A 527 3.17 -10.85 -6.33
N LEU A 528 4.03 -9.90 -5.88
CA LEU A 528 5.41 -10.20 -5.53
C LEU A 528 5.62 -10.29 -4.02
N TYR A 529 6.24 -11.40 -3.58
CA TYR A 529 6.49 -11.69 -2.17
C TYR A 529 7.91 -12.19 -1.93
N ILE A 530 8.37 -12.07 -0.68
CA ILE A 530 9.58 -12.71 -0.16
C ILE A 530 9.14 -13.84 0.77
N LEU A 531 9.70 -15.03 0.59
CA LEU A 531 9.49 -16.14 1.51
C LEU A 531 10.27 -15.91 2.81
N GLN A 532 9.58 -15.84 3.92
CA GLN A 532 10.19 -15.92 5.23
C GLN A 532 10.37 -17.39 5.62
N THR A 533 11.61 -17.77 5.88
CA THR A 533 11.96 -19.11 6.36
C THR A 533 12.52 -19.03 7.77
N PRO A 534 12.35 -20.06 8.61
CA PRO A 534 12.89 -20.03 9.95
C PRO A 534 14.41 -19.94 9.93
N LEU A 535 14.95 -19.06 10.79
CA LEU A 535 16.38 -18.90 11.00
C LEU A 535 16.92 -19.88 12.05
N PHE A 536 16.06 -20.31 12.97
CA PHE A 536 16.45 -21.23 14.05
C PHE A 536 15.41 -22.34 14.23
N ARG A 537 15.92 -23.51 14.61
CA ARG A 537 15.12 -24.61 15.13
C ARG A 537 15.54 -24.86 16.57
N VAL A 538 14.61 -24.74 17.51
CA VAL A 538 14.79 -25.06 18.94
C VAL A 538 13.98 -26.31 19.23
N ARG A 539 14.60 -27.38 19.67
CA ARG A 539 13.92 -28.63 19.97
C ARG A 539 14.38 -29.28 21.25
N ASN A 540 13.50 -30.04 21.86
CA ASN A 540 13.79 -31.02 22.89
C ASN A 540 13.35 -32.41 22.42
N LYS A 541 13.39 -33.44 23.30
CA LYS A 541 12.95 -34.80 22.94
C LYS A 541 11.46 -34.94 22.56
N LYS A 542 10.61 -33.94 22.86
CA LYS A 542 9.17 -34.03 22.73
C LYS A 542 8.60 -33.03 21.70
N GLU A 543 9.21 -31.87 21.56
CA GLU A 543 8.66 -30.75 20.80
C GLU A 543 9.75 -30.02 20.02
N THR A 544 9.39 -29.52 18.84
CA THR A 544 10.24 -28.70 17.97
C THR A 544 9.53 -27.38 17.68
N ILE A 545 10.21 -26.26 17.87
CA ILE A 545 9.72 -24.91 17.56
C ILE A 545 10.66 -24.30 16.52
N TYR A 546 10.09 -23.74 15.47
CA TYR A 546 10.81 -23.00 14.44
C TYR A 546 10.67 -21.51 14.71
N CYS A 547 11.76 -20.78 14.66
CA CYS A 547 11.85 -19.37 15.03
C CYS A 547 12.39 -18.57 13.84
N TYR A 548 11.74 -17.47 13.51
CA TYR A 548 12.05 -16.63 12.36
C TYR A 548 12.95 -15.46 12.73
N ASP A 549 13.05 -15.13 14.00
CA ASP A 549 13.94 -14.11 14.53
C ASP A 549 14.53 -14.50 15.89
N GLN A 550 15.35 -13.61 16.45
CA GLN A 550 16.01 -13.84 17.73
C GLN A 550 15.03 -13.79 18.91
N SER A 551 13.96 -13.00 18.83
CA SER A 551 12.96 -12.88 19.89
C SER A 551 12.12 -14.14 20.00
N GLU A 552 11.69 -14.71 18.87
CA GLU A 552 11.00 -16.00 18.81
C GLU A 552 11.90 -17.14 19.35
N LYS A 553 13.21 -17.09 19.04
CA LYS A 553 14.18 -18.07 19.60
C LYS A 553 14.25 -18.01 21.11
N ILE A 554 14.37 -16.81 21.69
CA ILE A 554 14.42 -16.63 23.16
C ILE A 554 13.13 -17.16 23.80
N SER A 555 11.97 -16.76 23.27
CA SER A 555 10.67 -17.24 23.75
C SER A 555 10.52 -18.76 23.63
N ALA A 556 11.04 -19.37 22.57
CA ALA A 556 11.03 -20.82 22.39
C ALA A 556 11.94 -21.53 23.41
N MET A 557 13.09 -20.95 23.74
CA MET A 557 14.00 -21.47 24.77
C MET A 557 13.38 -21.41 26.15
N GLU A 558 12.62 -20.38 26.49
CA GLU A 558 11.90 -20.25 27.76
C GLU A 558 10.74 -21.25 27.88
N LYS A 559 10.03 -21.48 26.74
CA LYS A 559 8.89 -22.38 26.69
C LYS A 559 9.27 -23.85 26.78
N LEU A 560 10.34 -24.26 26.13
CA LEU A 560 10.79 -25.65 26.07
C LEU A 560 11.62 -26.00 27.30
N LYS A 561 11.19 -27.02 28.05
CA LYS A 561 11.91 -27.54 29.24
C LYS A 561 12.83 -28.69 28.87
N GLY A 562 13.97 -28.78 29.55
CA GLY A 562 14.91 -29.90 29.43
C GLY A 562 16.13 -29.56 28.56
N LYS A 563 16.84 -30.58 28.06
CA LYS A 563 18.02 -30.39 27.21
C LYS A 563 17.53 -29.89 25.84
N LEU A 564 17.94 -28.67 25.48
CA LEU A 564 17.59 -28.04 24.22
C LEU A 564 18.69 -28.28 23.19
N GLU A 565 18.29 -28.54 21.97
CA GLU A 565 19.13 -28.52 20.77
C GLU A 565 18.71 -27.35 19.90
N ILE A 566 19.65 -26.46 19.58
CA ILE A 566 19.42 -25.26 18.76
C ILE A 566 20.21 -25.44 17.46
N THR A 567 19.50 -25.36 16.35
CA THR A 567 20.10 -25.37 15.01
C THR A 567 19.85 -24.01 14.35
N ARG A 568 20.88 -23.39 13.77
CA ARG A 568 20.73 -22.20 12.93
C ARG A 568 20.73 -22.64 11.47
N PHE A 569 19.73 -22.25 10.71
CA PHE A 569 19.67 -22.46 9.26
C PHE A 569 20.32 -21.26 8.54
N LYS A 570 21.23 -21.52 7.63
CA LYS A 570 21.86 -20.50 6.79
C LYS A 570 21.28 -20.53 5.37
N GLY A 571 20.98 -21.72 4.87
CA GLY A 571 20.43 -21.90 3.53
C GLY A 571 19.19 -22.79 3.51
N LEU A 572 18.34 -22.59 2.51
CA LEU A 572 17.11 -23.34 2.30
C LEU A 572 17.38 -24.85 2.09
N GLY A 573 18.56 -25.18 1.55
CA GLY A 573 18.98 -26.57 1.35
C GLY A 573 19.28 -27.34 2.64
N GLU A 574 19.49 -26.65 3.76
CA GLU A 574 19.73 -27.26 5.08
C GLU A 574 18.45 -27.75 5.76
N ILE A 575 17.30 -27.26 5.28
CA ILE A 575 15.98 -27.64 5.79
C ILE A 575 15.52 -28.90 5.07
N SER A 576 15.18 -29.94 5.83
CA SER A 576 14.71 -31.18 5.23
C SER A 576 13.38 -30.98 4.50
N PRO A 577 13.09 -31.74 3.42
CA PRO A 577 11.83 -31.61 2.69
C PRO A 577 10.58 -31.79 3.55
N ASN A 578 10.64 -32.63 4.59
CA ASN A 578 9.50 -32.85 5.49
C ASN A 578 9.23 -31.64 6.38
N GLU A 579 10.27 -30.95 6.85
CA GLU A 579 10.14 -29.70 7.58
C GLU A 579 9.67 -28.58 6.65
N PHE A 580 10.23 -28.52 5.44
CA PHE A 580 9.92 -27.49 4.45
C PHE A 580 8.42 -27.49 4.05
N LYS A 581 7.77 -28.67 4.06
CA LYS A 581 6.33 -28.80 3.76
C LYS A 581 5.45 -27.94 4.67
N GLY A 582 5.84 -27.75 5.92
CA GLY A 582 5.15 -26.83 6.84
C GLY A 582 5.28 -25.37 6.39
N PHE A 583 6.48 -24.94 6.01
CA PHE A 583 6.81 -23.53 5.73
C PHE A 583 6.27 -23.00 4.40
N ILE A 584 5.97 -23.88 3.44
CA ILE A 584 5.36 -23.51 2.16
C ILE A 584 3.91 -23.99 2.04
N GLY A 585 3.35 -24.58 3.10
CA GLY A 585 1.97 -25.06 3.20
C GLY A 585 1.05 -24.03 3.86
N LYS A 586 0.21 -24.49 4.81
CA LYS A 586 -0.79 -23.65 5.49
C LYS A 586 -0.18 -22.54 6.34
N ASP A 587 1.02 -22.73 6.85
CA ASP A 587 1.72 -21.80 7.74
C ASP A 587 2.77 -20.96 6.98
N ILE A 588 2.64 -20.84 5.66
CA ILE A 588 3.54 -20.05 4.84
C ILE A 588 3.54 -18.59 5.30
N ARG A 589 4.73 -18.04 5.55
CA ARG A 589 4.93 -16.62 5.86
C ARG A 589 5.46 -15.92 4.62
N LEU A 590 4.65 -15.06 4.04
CA LEU A 590 4.99 -14.25 2.88
C LEU A 590 5.04 -12.78 3.28
N GLU A 591 6.15 -12.13 2.97
CA GLU A 591 6.32 -10.70 3.12
C GLU A 591 6.03 -10.04 1.76
N PRO A 592 4.98 -9.21 1.64
CA PRO A 592 4.66 -8.55 0.38
C PRO A 592 5.73 -7.51 0.04
N VAL A 593 6.19 -7.49 -1.20
CA VAL A 593 6.99 -6.40 -1.73
C VAL A 593 6.05 -5.26 -2.09
N MET A 594 6.21 -4.10 -1.45
CA MET A 594 5.37 -2.94 -1.68
C MET A 594 6.16 -1.80 -2.28
N ILE A 595 5.54 -1.04 -3.18
CA ILE A 595 6.11 0.19 -3.71
C ILE A 595 5.78 1.32 -2.75
N GLY A 596 6.82 1.90 -2.13
CA GLY A 596 6.72 3.12 -1.33
C GLY A 596 6.56 4.37 -2.20
N LYS A 597 7.16 5.48 -1.78
CA LYS A 597 7.25 6.70 -2.60
C LYS A 597 8.11 6.43 -3.84
N GLU A 598 7.64 6.81 -5.03
CA GLU A 598 8.40 6.58 -6.27
C GLU A 598 9.77 7.27 -6.26
N GLN A 599 9.84 8.49 -5.74
CA GLN A 599 11.10 9.23 -5.57
C GLN A 599 12.08 8.51 -4.64
N THR A 600 11.60 7.98 -3.50
CA THR A 600 12.41 7.19 -2.58
C THR A 600 12.92 5.90 -3.23
N ILE A 601 12.13 5.27 -4.12
CA ILE A 601 12.53 4.06 -4.83
C ILE A 601 13.65 4.35 -5.82
N ALA A 602 13.52 5.41 -6.62
CA ALA A 602 14.54 5.81 -7.58
C ALA A 602 15.86 6.14 -6.89
N GLU A 603 15.81 6.90 -5.79
CA GLU A 603 16.98 7.21 -4.96
C GLU A 603 17.60 5.96 -4.33
N MET A 604 16.79 5.07 -3.77
CA MET A 604 17.25 3.82 -3.19
C MET A 604 17.90 2.91 -4.24
N LEU A 605 17.27 2.76 -5.41
CA LEU A 605 17.86 1.98 -6.49
C LEU A 605 19.16 2.61 -7.00
N LYS A 606 19.22 3.92 -7.15
CA LYS A 606 20.44 4.67 -7.51
C LYS A 606 21.52 4.46 -6.47
N PHE A 607 21.19 4.53 -5.18
CA PHE A 607 22.14 4.32 -4.09
C PHE A 607 22.64 2.87 -4.03
N TYR A 608 21.72 1.89 -3.95
CA TYR A 608 22.10 0.48 -3.75
C TYR A 608 22.56 -0.22 -5.03
N MET A 609 22.02 0.11 -6.19
CA MET A 609 22.23 -0.61 -7.45
C MET A 609 23.02 0.20 -8.48
N GLY A 610 23.18 1.52 -8.29
CA GLY A 610 23.96 2.40 -9.14
C GLY A 610 25.48 2.28 -8.94
N LYS A 611 26.25 3.15 -9.61
CA LYS A 611 27.73 3.19 -9.56
C LYS A 611 28.27 3.99 -8.35
N ASN A 612 27.57 3.97 -7.23
CA ASN A 612 27.86 4.77 -6.04
C ASN A 612 28.59 3.95 -4.95
N THR A 613 29.78 3.47 -5.23
CA THR A 613 30.53 2.61 -4.31
C THR A 613 31.03 3.31 -3.05
N PRO A 614 31.56 4.55 -3.11
CA PRO A 614 32.08 5.24 -1.91
C PRO A 614 31.02 5.50 -0.85
N ASP A 615 29.87 6.03 -1.26
CA ASP A 615 28.79 6.35 -0.31
C ASP A 615 28.17 5.10 0.31
N ARG A 616 28.10 3.99 -0.46
CA ARG A 616 27.69 2.67 0.09
C ARG A 616 28.69 2.12 1.10
N GLN A 617 29.99 2.29 0.86
CA GLN A 617 31.01 1.90 1.83
C GLN A 617 30.86 2.69 3.12
N GLN A 618 30.69 4.01 3.02
CA GLN A 618 30.49 4.87 4.18
C GLN A 618 29.22 4.46 4.94
N PHE A 619 28.11 4.25 4.23
CA PHE A 619 26.85 3.79 4.83
C PHE A 619 27.02 2.45 5.58
N ILE A 620 27.76 1.50 5.02
CA ILE A 620 28.04 0.22 5.69
C ILE A 620 28.83 0.45 6.97
N ILE A 621 29.86 1.30 6.92
CA ILE A 621 30.70 1.64 8.09
C ILE A 621 29.86 2.29 9.18
N ASP A 622 29.02 3.26 8.83
CA ASP A 622 28.18 4.04 9.76
C ASP A 622 27.07 3.18 10.42
N ASN A 623 26.61 2.13 9.71
CA ASN A 623 25.51 1.28 10.17
C ASN A 623 25.97 -0.13 10.59
N LEU A 624 27.28 -0.37 10.65
CA LEU A 624 27.82 -1.67 11.04
C LEU A 624 27.46 -1.99 12.51
N ARG A 625 26.64 -3.02 12.69
CA ARG A 625 26.35 -3.55 14.03
C ARG A 625 27.20 -4.80 14.24
N VAL A 626 28.14 -4.72 15.15
CA VAL A 626 28.90 -5.90 15.60
C VAL A 626 27.99 -6.70 16.54
N GLU A 627 27.50 -7.84 16.10
CA GLU A 627 26.88 -8.81 17.02
C GLU A 627 27.95 -9.24 18.02
N LYS A 628 27.81 -8.82 19.28
CA LYS A 628 28.59 -9.39 20.37
C LYS A 628 28.19 -10.87 20.45
N GLY A 629 29.10 -11.74 20.04
CA GLY A 629 28.91 -13.17 20.18
C GLY A 629 28.57 -13.47 21.62
N VAL A 630 27.44 -14.12 21.83
CA VAL A 630 27.13 -14.76 23.11
C VAL A 630 28.02 -15.99 23.13
N GLU A 631 29.12 -15.96 23.91
CA GLU A 631 29.91 -17.12 24.29
C GLU A 631 29.04 -18.17 25.02
#